data_f5f4189ecc2875cf19b153158481b6f7
#
_entry.id   f5f4189ecc2875cf19b153158481b6f7
#
_cell.length_a   1.000
_cell.length_b   1.000
_cell.length_c   1.000
_cell.angle_alpha   90.00
_cell.angle_beta   90.00
_cell.angle_gamma   90.00
#
_symmetry.space_group_name_H-M   'P 1'
#
loop_
_entity.id
_entity.type
_entity.pdbx_description
1 polymer ?
#
loop_
_entity_poly.entity_id
_entity_poly.type
_entity_poly.pdbx_seq_one_letter_code
_entity_poly.pdbx_strand_id
1 'polypeptide(L)'
;LLGRCVKKKIFVRGPVLSQSGYGEQSRFALRALRSREDLFDIYIQPVPWGQTGWVWEESEFREWMDSRIGATAQLGQQKLLQPDISLQITIPNEFEKICPINIGYTAGIETTKVAPPWLQKGNDMDKVLVVSNHAKQTYINTVYEAKNNQTGETFPYRMEKPVEVVWENTP
;
A
#
# COMPACT_ATOMS: atom_id res chain seq x y z
N LEU A 1 -1.10 26.88 -25.54
CA LEU A 1 -1.91 25.67 -25.26
C LEU A 1 -1.20 24.92 -24.13
N LEU A 2 -1.51 25.27 -22.87
CA LEU A 2 -1.10 24.53 -21.69
C LEU A 2 -1.85 23.19 -21.73
N GLY A 3 -1.17 22.12 -22.11
CA GLY A 3 -1.72 20.78 -22.07
C GLY A 3 -2.23 20.47 -20.67
N ARG A 4 -3.51 20.16 -20.54
CA ARG A 4 -4.06 19.64 -19.30
C ARG A 4 -3.28 18.41 -18.92
N CYS A 5 -2.55 18.47 -17.81
CA CYS A 5 -1.91 17.31 -17.23
C CYS A 5 -3.01 16.29 -16.88
N VAL A 6 -3.01 15.15 -17.54
CA VAL A 6 -3.97 14.08 -17.24
C VAL A 6 -3.61 13.51 -15.87
N LYS A 7 -4.54 13.57 -14.92
CA LYS A 7 -4.34 13.02 -13.57
C LYS A 7 -4.17 11.51 -13.64
N LYS A 8 -3.26 10.98 -12.84
CA LYS A 8 -3.12 9.54 -12.63
C LYS A 8 -4.18 9.05 -11.64
N LYS A 9 -4.81 7.94 -11.98
CA LYS A 9 -5.78 7.30 -11.10
C LYS A 9 -5.06 6.41 -10.12
N ILE A 10 -5.13 6.73 -8.83
CA ILE A 10 -4.53 5.95 -7.76
C ILE A 10 -5.61 5.27 -6.92
N PHE A 11 -5.46 3.96 -6.76
CA PHE A 11 -6.36 3.12 -5.97
C PHE A 11 -5.70 2.79 -4.64
N VAL A 12 -6.24 3.34 -3.56
CA VAL A 12 -5.74 3.13 -2.21
C VAL A 12 -6.57 2.05 -1.53
N ARG A 13 -5.94 0.95 -1.20
CA ARG A 13 -6.53 -0.18 -0.50
C ARG A 13 -5.90 -0.31 0.87
N GLY A 14 -6.69 -0.19 1.92
CA GLY A 14 -6.20 -0.28 3.29
C GLY A 14 -7.30 -0.08 4.32
N PRO A 15 -7.01 -0.31 5.60
CA PRO A 15 -7.99 -0.17 6.68
C PRO A 15 -8.19 1.30 7.08
N VAL A 16 -8.61 2.14 6.13
CA VAL A 16 -8.69 3.60 6.27
C VAL A 16 -9.64 4.07 7.36
N LEU A 17 -10.64 3.27 7.72
CA LEU A 17 -11.64 3.58 8.74
C LEU A 17 -11.35 2.88 10.08
N SER A 18 -10.30 2.10 10.19
CA SER A 18 -9.96 1.35 11.39
C SER A 18 -9.21 2.20 12.42
N GLN A 19 -9.53 1.98 13.71
CA GLN A 19 -8.76 2.52 14.83
C GLN A 19 -7.55 1.63 15.11
N SER A 20 -6.61 1.57 14.19
CA SER A 20 -5.40 0.75 14.29
C SER A 20 -4.20 1.52 13.75
N GLY A 21 -2.99 1.01 13.99
CA GLY A 21 -1.76 1.58 13.43
C GLY A 21 -1.79 1.63 11.91
N TYR A 22 -2.26 0.57 11.25
CA TYR A 22 -2.44 0.57 9.80
C TYR A 22 -3.54 1.53 9.34
N GLY A 23 -4.57 1.73 10.15
CA GLY A 23 -5.59 2.74 9.88
C GLY A 23 -5.01 4.14 9.89
N GLU A 24 -4.21 4.48 10.88
CA GLU A 24 -3.52 5.78 10.97
C GLU A 24 -2.54 5.97 9.81
N GLN A 25 -1.77 4.95 9.47
CA GLN A 25 -0.86 4.95 8.32
C GLN A 25 -1.61 5.18 7.00
N SER A 26 -2.75 4.53 6.84
CA SER A 26 -3.61 4.71 5.67
C SER A 26 -4.13 6.14 5.55
N ARG A 27 -4.61 6.71 6.67
CA ARG A 27 -5.10 8.09 6.70
C ARG A 27 -3.98 9.10 6.46
N PHE A 28 -2.78 8.84 6.98
CA PHE A 28 -1.60 9.65 6.69
C PHE A 28 -1.29 9.67 5.19
N ALA A 29 -1.25 8.51 4.56
CA ALA A 29 -1.01 8.39 3.11
C ALA A 29 -2.09 9.10 2.30
N LEU A 30 -3.36 8.99 2.69
CA LEU A 30 -4.48 9.67 2.03
C LEU A 30 -4.39 11.20 2.16
N ARG A 31 -3.98 11.72 3.31
CA ARG A 31 -3.77 13.16 3.49
C ARG A 31 -2.64 13.66 2.59
N ALA A 32 -1.56 12.91 2.48
CA ALA A 32 -0.46 13.23 1.58
C ALA A 32 -0.90 13.25 0.11
N LEU A 33 -1.65 12.25 -0.32
CA LEU A 33 -2.19 12.19 -1.69
C LEU A 33 -3.21 13.30 -1.95
N ARG A 34 -4.07 13.61 -0.99
CA ARG A 34 -5.06 14.69 -1.08
C ARG A 34 -4.40 16.04 -1.29
N SER A 35 -3.23 16.26 -0.69
CA SER A 35 -2.47 17.51 -0.88
C SER A 35 -2.00 17.70 -2.34
N ARG A 36 -2.06 16.65 -3.15
CA ARG A 36 -1.68 16.64 -4.56
C ARG A 36 -2.81 16.14 -5.46
N GLU A 37 -4.05 16.52 -5.17
CA GLU A 37 -5.21 16.22 -6.04
C GLU A 37 -5.09 16.85 -7.43
N ASP A 38 -4.16 17.78 -7.63
CA ASP A 38 -3.77 18.29 -8.94
C ASP A 38 -3.13 17.21 -9.83
N LEU A 39 -2.50 16.19 -9.22
CA LEU A 39 -1.82 15.10 -9.92
C LEU A 39 -2.60 13.78 -9.92
N PHE A 40 -3.44 13.56 -8.91
CA PHE A 40 -4.09 12.27 -8.68
C PHE A 40 -5.60 12.37 -8.57
N ASP A 41 -6.29 11.43 -9.25
CA ASP A 41 -7.65 11.05 -8.95
C ASP A 41 -7.60 9.88 -7.96
N ILE A 42 -8.11 10.09 -6.75
CA ILE A 42 -7.95 9.17 -5.63
C ILE A 42 -9.21 8.31 -5.47
N TYR A 43 -9.03 6.99 -5.47
CA TYR A 43 -10.07 6.01 -5.22
C TYR A 43 -9.71 5.23 -3.97
N ILE A 44 -10.68 4.94 -3.12
CA ILE A 44 -10.45 4.32 -1.82
C ILE A 44 -11.30 3.05 -1.70
N GLN A 45 -10.63 1.94 -1.37
CA GLN A 45 -11.27 0.70 -0.95
C GLN A 45 -10.91 0.41 0.50
N PRO A 46 -11.84 0.60 1.46
CA PRO A 46 -11.59 0.25 2.85
C PRO A 46 -11.52 -1.27 3.01
N VAL A 47 -10.60 -1.71 3.85
CA VAL A 47 -10.44 -3.13 4.21
C VAL A 47 -10.69 -3.27 5.70
N PRO A 48 -11.41 -4.31 6.17
CA PRO A 48 -11.55 -4.56 7.59
C PRO A 48 -10.20 -4.99 8.20
N TRP A 49 -9.94 -4.57 9.40
CA TRP A 49 -8.72 -4.91 10.13
C TRP A 49 -9.08 -5.52 11.49
N GLY A 50 -9.13 -6.85 11.54
CA GLY A 50 -9.43 -7.57 12.77
C GLY A 50 -10.73 -7.10 13.45
N GLN A 51 -10.74 -7.12 14.78
CA GLN A 51 -11.84 -6.63 15.61
C GLN A 51 -11.54 -5.23 16.14
N THR A 52 -11.07 -4.33 15.30
CA THR A 52 -10.79 -2.94 15.68
C THR A 52 -12.04 -2.09 15.56
N GLY A 53 -12.12 -1.05 16.39
CA GLY A 53 -13.18 -0.05 16.28
C GLY A 53 -13.07 0.76 14.99
N TRP A 54 -14.18 1.35 14.58
CA TRP A 54 -14.26 2.27 13.45
C TRP A 54 -14.05 3.69 13.93
N VAL A 55 -13.47 4.53 13.07
CA VAL A 55 -13.34 5.96 13.34
C VAL A 55 -14.69 6.63 13.12
N TRP A 56 -15.27 7.15 14.21
CA TRP A 56 -16.52 7.91 14.21
C TRP A 56 -16.18 9.39 14.43
N GLU A 57 -15.60 10.02 13.43
CA GLU A 57 -15.26 11.43 13.49
C GLU A 57 -15.99 12.16 12.38
N GLU A 58 -16.76 13.19 12.76
CA GLU A 58 -17.37 14.11 11.81
C GLU A 58 -16.33 15.19 11.50
N SER A 59 -15.62 15.03 10.40
CA SER A 59 -14.63 15.99 9.93
C SER A 59 -14.73 16.14 8.41
N GLU A 60 -14.23 17.24 7.89
CA GLU A 60 -14.15 17.44 6.44
C GLU A 60 -13.33 16.35 5.77
N PHE A 61 -12.28 15.88 6.42
CA PHE A 61 -11.46 14.77 5.91
C PHE A 61 -12.25 13.47 5.85
N ARG A 62 -13.07 13.18 6.85
CA ARG A 62 -13.94 11.99 6.84
C ARG A 62 -14.98 12.07 5.73
N GLU A 63 -15.59 13.22 5.54
CA GLU A 63 -16.54 13.45 4.43
C GLU A 63 -15.87 13.25 3.08
N TRP A 64 -14.64 13.75 2.92
CA TRP A 64 -13.86 13.54 1.71
C TRP A 64 -13.57 12.05 1.48
N MET A 65 -13.13 11.32 2.51
CA MET A 65 -12.90 9.87 2.40
C MET A 65 -14.18 9.14 2.01
N ASP A 66 -15.30 9.43 2.65
CA ASP A 66 -16.60 8.81 2.34
C ASP A 66 -17.01 9.06 0.89
N SER A 67 -16.78 10.26 0.37
CA SER A 67 -17.06 10.58 -1.03
C SER A 67 -16.21 9.75 -1.98
N ARG A 68 -14.94 9.55 -1.66
CA ARG A 68 -14.02 8.74 -2.48
C ARG A 68 -14.32 7.24 -2.39
N ILE A 69 -14.71 6.76 -1.23
CA ILE A 69 -15.16 5.37 -1.03
C ILE A 69 -16.43 5.11 -1.85
N GLY A 70 -17.41 6.00 -1.78
CA GLY A 70 -18.65 5.89 -2.54
C GLY A 70 -18.42 5.90 -4.05
N ALA A 71 -17.59 6.81 -4.55
CA ALA A 71 -17.23 6.88 -5.97
C ALA A 71 -16.53 5.58 -6.44
N THR A 72 -15.64 5.05 -5.62
CA THR A 72 -14.92 3.80 -5.92
C THR A 72 -15.89 2.62 -6.00
N ALA A 73 -16.80 2.50 -5.05
CA ALA A 73 -17.81 1.44 -5.04
C ALA A 73 -18.73 1.51 -6.27
N GLN A 74 -19.18 2.71 -6.62
CA GLN A 74 -20.06 2.94 -7.77
C GLN A 74 -19.37 2.57 -9.09
N LEU A 75 -18.14 3.03 -9.31
CA LEU A 75 -17.38 2.70 -10.51
C LEU A 75 -17.01 1.21 -10.57
N GLY A 76 -16.74 0.60 -9.43
CA GLY A 76 -16.47 -0.83 -9.32
C GLY A 76 -17.67 -1.67 -9.72
N GLN A 77 -18.87 -1.31 -9.29
CA GLN A 77 -20.12 -1.99 -9.68
C GLN A 77 -20.40 -1.88 -11.18
N GLN A 78 -20.04 -0.75 -11.78
CA GLN A 78 -20.19 -0.52 -13.23
C GLN A 78 -19.05 -1.11 -14.05
N LYS A 79 -18.04 -1.69 -13.41
CA LYS A 79 -16.80 -2.21 -14.03
C LYS A 79 -16.07 -1.14 -14.86
N LEU A 80 -16.17 0.12 -14.45
CA LEU A 80 -15.54 1.27 -15.11
C LEU A 80 -14.24 1.71 -14.42
N LEU A 81 -13.91 1.15 -13.26
CA LEU A 81 -12.71 1.51 -12.52
C LEU A 81 -11.48 0.87 -13.14
N GLN A 82 -10.60 1.69 -13.69
CA GLN A 82 -9.32 1.28 -14.29
C GLN A 82 -8.20 2.17 -13.72
N PRO A 83 -7.75 1.91 -12.49
CA PRO A 83 -6.69 2.72 -11.90
C PRO A 83 -5.33 2.40 -12.52
N ASP A 84 -4.45 3.40 -12.53
CA ASP A 84 -3.08 3.28 -13.05
C ASP A 84 -2.13 2.73 -11.99
N ILE A 85 -2.34 3.12 -10.73
CA ILE A 85 -1.47 2.82 -9.60
C ILE A 85 -2.30 2.27 -8.46
N SER A 86 -1.84 1.19 -7.82
CA SER A 86 -2.37 0.78 -6.52
C SER A 86 -1.40 1.14 -5.40
N LEU A 87 -1.92 1.65 -4.29
CA LEU A 87 -1.21 1.80 -3.03
C LEU A 87 -1.91 0.93 -2.00
N GLN A 88 -1.25 -0.13 -1.58
CA GLN A 88 -1.80 -1.13 -0.67
C GLN A 88 -1.16 -0.99 0.69
N ILE A 89 -1.95 -0.63 1.69
CA ILE A 89 -1.49 -0.36 3.05
C ILE A 89 -1.99 -1.49 3.93
N THR A 90 -1.21 -2.57 3.97
CA THR A 90 -1.55 -3.83 4.64
C THR A 90 -0.27 -4.54 5.09
N ILE A 91 -0.44 -5.67 5.77
CA ILE A 91 0.67 -6.60 5.98
C ILE A 91 1.12 -7.18 4.63
N PRO A 92 2.43 -7.43 4.44
CA PRO A 92 2.96 -7.77 3.10
C PRO A 92 2.40 -9.04 2.47
N ASN A 93 1.94 -10.01 3.26
CA ASN A 93 1.34 -11.23 2.70
C ASN A 93 -0.02 -11.00 2.01
N GLU A 94 -0.61 -9.80 2.17
CA GLU A 94 -1.84 -9.40 1.49
C GLU A 94 -1.61 -8.56 0.22
N PHE A 95 -0.35 -8.27 -0.14
CA PHE A 95 -0.05 -7.55 -1.36
C PHE A 95 -0.45 -8.34 -2.60
N GLU A 96 -1.06 -7.66 -3.56
CA GLU A 96 -1.55 -8.25 -4.80
C GLU A 96 -1.23 -7.36 -6.00
N LYS A 97 -1.05 -7.97 -7.17
CA LYS A 97 -0.94 -7.24 -8.44
C LYS A 97 -2.35 -6.93 -8.95
N ILE A 98 -2.81 -5.70 -8.77
CA ILE A 98 -4.17 -5.28 -9.14
C ILE A 98 -4.21 -4.16 -10.17
N CYS A 99 -3.09 -3.47 -10.39
CA CYS A 99 -2.96 -2.36 -11.33
C CYS A 99 -1.71 -2.55 -12.18
N PRO A 100 -1.50 -1.74 -13.23
CA PRO A 100 -0.23 -1.72 -13.97
C PRO A 100 0.98 -1.39 -13.08
N ILE A 101 0.81 -0.50 -12.11
CA ILE A 101 1.84 -0.17 -11.12
C ILE A 101 1.28 -0.47 -9.73
N ASN A 102 2.02 -1.23 -8.92
CA ASN A 102 1.59 -1.63 -7.59
C ASN A 102 2.65 -1.25 -6.56
N ILE A 103 2.22 -0.54 -5.53
CA ILE A 103 3.07 -0.10 -4.43
C ILE A 103 2.51 -0.66 -3.13
N GLY A 104 3.33 -1.40 -2.37
CA GLY A 104 3.00 -1.85 -1.03
C GLY A 104 3.55 -0.89 0.01
N TYR A 105 2.75 -0.55 1.02
CA TYR A 105 3.17 0.26 2.15
C TYR A 105 2.86 -0.48 3.44
N THR A 106 3.89 -0.89 4.15
CA THR A 106 3.77 -1.71 5.36
C THR A 106 4.33 -1.00 6.58
N ALA A 107 3.85 -1.42 7.75
CA ALA A 107 4.31 -0.92 9.04
C ALA A 107 5.68 -1.50 9.42
N GLY A 108 6.18 -1.10 10.60
CA GLY A 108 7.45 -1.57 11.12
C GLY A 108 7.53 -3.09 11.30
N ILE A 109 8.72 -3.61 11.13
CA ILE A 109 9.06 -5.00 11.34
C ILE A 109 9.88 -5.06 12.62
N GLU A 110 9.41 -5.82 13.59
CA GLU A 110 10.06 -5.94 14.90
C GLU A 110 11.16 -7.01 14.93
N THR A 111 11.20 -7.84 13.89
CA THR A 111 12.18 -8.93 13.77
C THR A 111 13.40 -8.51 12.94
N THR A 112 14.45 -9.33 12.95
CA THR A 112 15.66 -9.11 12.15
C THR A 112 15.57 -9.70 10.75
N LYS A 113 14.52 -10.48 10.48
CA LYS A 113 14.25 -11.07 9.16
C LYS A 113 12.79 -10.92 8.78
N VAL A 114 12.56 -10.67 7.51
CA VAL A 114 11.23 -10.70 6.90
C VAL A 114 10.83 -12.14 6.64
N ALA A 115 9.58 -12.49 6.93
CA ALA A 115 9.07 -13.84 6.64
C ALA A 115 9.12 -14.13 5.12
N PRO A 116 9.40 -15.40 4.72
CA PRO A 116 9.47 -15.71 3.29
C PRO A 116 8.26 -15.31 2.45
N PRO A 117 6.99 -15.50 2.90
CA PRO A 117 5.84 -15.01 2.16
C PRO A 117 5.82 -13.50 1.97
N TRP A 118 6.31 -12.75 2.95
CA TRP A 118 6.39 -11.29 2.86
C TRP A 118 7.41 -10.84 1.82
N LEU A 119 8.54 -11.54 1.74
CA LEU A 119 9.58 -11.28 0.75
C LEU A 119 9.05 -11.57 -0.67
N GLN A 120 8.36 -12.70 -0.84
CA GLN A 120 7.76 -13.08 -2.10
C GLN A 120 6.70 -12.06 -2.57
N LYS A 121 5.80 -11.67 -1.69
CA LYS A 121 4.77 -10.67 -2.00
C LYS A 121 5.36 -9.28 -2.24
N GLY A 122 6.41 -8.91 -1.50
CA GLY A 122 7.15 -7.66 -1.75
C GLY A 122 7.77 -7.62 -3.14
N ASN A 123 8.32 -8.73 -3.61
CA ASN A 123 8.88 -8.84 -4.96
C ASN A 123 7.80 -8.81 -6.07
N ASP A 124 6.53 -9.04 -5.74
CA ASP A 124 5.41 -8.86 -6.66
C ASP A 124 5.01 -7.40 -6.84
N MET A 125 5.44 -6.51 -5.95
CA MET A 125 5.19 -5.07 -6.04
C MET A 125 6.27 -4.39 -6.88
N ASP A 126 5.96 -3.27 -7.49
CA ASP A 126 6.95 -2.43 -8.19
C ASP A 126 7.84 -1.69 -7.20
N LYS A 127 7.31 -1.39 -6.02
CA LYS A 127 8.02 -0.75 -4.92
C LYS A 127 7.36 -1.10 -3.60
N VAL A 128 8.16 -1.24 -2.55
CA VAL A 128 7.67 -1.37 -1.18
C VAL A 128 8.10 -0.16 -0.36
N LEU A 129 7.14 0.47 0.32
CA LEU A 129 7.38 1.56 1.25
C LEU A 129 7.33 1.02 2.68
N VAL A 130 8.22 1.48 3.52
CA VAL A 130 8.30 1.13 4.93
C VAL A 130 8.40 2.39 5.79
N VAL A 131 8.13 2.27 7.08
CA VAL A 131 8.04 3.42 7.98
C VAL A 131 9.36 3.77 8.68
N SER A 132 10.40 2.94 8.57
CA SER A 132 11.67 3.16 9.26
C SER A 132 12.85 2.59 8.49
N ASN A 133 14.05 3.12 8.78
CA ASN A 133 15.28 2.58 8.24
C ASN A 133 15.52 1.15 8.72
N HIS A 134 15.13 0.80 9.93
CA HIS A 134 15.22 -0.56 10.45
C HIS A 134 14.41 -1.53 9.58
N ALA A 135 13.16 -1.19 9.26
CA ALA A 135 12.31 -2.02 8.39
C ALA A 135 12.92 -2.15 6.98
N LYS A 136 13.47 -1.07 6.42
CA LYS A 136 14.15 -1.10 5.13
C LYS A 136 15.35 -2.04 5.17
N GLN A 137 16.21 -1.93 6.16
CA GLN A 137 17.40 -2.79 6.29
C GLN A 137 17.00 -4.25 6.52
N THR A 138 15.94 -4.50 7.26
CA THR A 138 15.42 -5.85 7.46
C THR A 138 15.00 -6.49 6.13
N TYR A 139 14.31 -5.75 5.27
CA TYR A 139 13.97 -6.24 3.92
C TYR A 139 15.21 -6.51 3.07
N ILE A 140 16.14 -5.56 3.03
CA ILE A 140 17.34 -5.65 2.19
C ILE A 140 18.27 -6.77 2.65
N ASN A 141 18.43 -6.96 3.96
CA ASN A 141 19.36 -7.91 4.55
C ASN A 141 18.80 -9.34 4.65
N THR A 142 17.50 -9.53 4.45
CA THR A 142 16.90 -10.86 4.49
C THR A 142 17.26 -11.64 3.23
N VAL A 143 17.92 -12.77 3.41
CA VAL A 143 18.27 -13.69 2.32
C VAL A 143 17.86 -15.11 2.75
N TYR A 144 17.16 -15.80 1.88
CA TYR A 144 16.81 -17.20 2.05
C TYR A 144 17.43 -18.02 0.93
N GLU A 145 17.68 -19.28 1.23
CA GLU A 145 18.08 -20.26 0.23
C GLU A 145 16.82 -20.86 -0.41
N ALA A 146 16.62 -20.59 -1.69
CA ALA A 146 15.53 -21.15 -2.46
C ALA A 146 16.02 -22.28 -3.36
N LYS A 147 15.18 -23.27 -3.60
CA LYS A 147 15.50 -24.42 -4.43
C LYS A 147 14.65 -24.42 -5.70
N ASN A 148 15.32 -24.56 -6.84
CA ASN A 148 14.63 -24.79 -8.11
C ASN A 148 14.16 -26.26 -8.15
N ASN A 149 12.84 -26.46 -8.14
CA ASN A 149 12.25 -27.81 -8.13
C ASN A 149 12.50 -28.60 -9.42
N GLN A 150 12.86 -27.93 -10.51
CA GLN A 150 13.13 -28.59 -11.81
C GLN A 150 14.59 -29.03 -11.94
N THR A 151 15.53 -28.23 -11.47
CA THR A 151 16.97 -28.47 -11.59
C THR A 151 17.63 -28.97 -10.31
N GLY A 152 16.98 -28.78 -9.16
CA GLY A 152 17.53 -29.07 -7.84
C GLY A 152 18.60 -28.11 -7.36
N GLU A 153 18.89 -27.06 -8.14
CA GLU A 153 19.85 -26.04 -7.76
C GLU A 153 19.30 -25.11 -6.69
N THR A 154 20.16 -24.71 -5.76
CA THR A 154 19.85 -23.73 -4.75
C THR A 154 20.37 -22.35 -5.15
N PHE A 155 19.61 -21.31 -4.84
CA PHE A 155 20.00 -19.93 -5.11
C PHE A 155 19.57 -19.01 -3.97
N PRO A 156 20.25 -17.88 -3.74
CA PRO A 156 19.84 -16.92 -2.73
C PRO A 156 18.57 -16.18 -3.19
N TYR A 157 17.56 -16.17 -2.32
CA TYR A 157 16.32 -15.43 -2.55
C TYR A 157 16.26 -14.20 -1.64
N ARG A 158 16.12 -13.04 -2.25
CA ARG A 158 16.16 -11.74 -1.58
C ARG A 158 15.18 -10.77 -2.22
N MET A 159 15.01 -9.62 -1.57
CA MET A 159 14.22 -8.53 -2.12
C MET A 159 14.92 -7.95 -3.35
N GLU A 160 14.26 -8.01 -4.51
CA GLU A 160 14.78 -7.51 -5.78
C GLU A 160 14.18 -6.17 -6.18
N LYS A 161 13.07 -5.78 -5.54
CA LYS A 161 12.38 -4.53 -5.82
C LYS A 161 12.84 -3.42 -4.88
N PRO A 162 12.72 -2.13 -5.29
CA PRO A 162 13.10 -1.01 -4.44
C PRO A 162 12.30 -0.99 -3.13
N VAL A 163 13.00 -0.74 -2.03
CA VAL A 163 12.39 -0.50 -0.71
C VAL A 163 12.77 0.91 -0.27
N GLU A 164 11.79 1.75 0.01
CA GLU A 164 12.02 3.13 0.41
C GLU A 164 11.32 3.45 1.72
N VAL A 165 11.91 4.35 2.49
CA VAL A 165 11.37 4.81 3.77
C VAL A 165 10.46 6.01 3.54
N VAL A 166 9.22 5.90 4.00
CA VAL A 166 8.28 7.02 4.09
C VAL A 166 7.90 7.16 5.56
N TRP A 167 8.42 8.19 6.20
CA TRP A 167 8.20 8.44 7.61
C TRP A 167 6.74 8.83 7.85
N GLU A 168 6.11 8.17 8.81
CA GLU A 168 4.81 8.57 9.30
C GLU A 168 5.00 9.72 10.29
N ASN A 169 4.55 10.91 9.91
CA ASN A 169 4.53 12.05 10.83
C ASN A 169 3.28 11.95 11.69
N THR A 170 3.48 11.70 12.96
CA THR A 170 2.43 11.92 13.96
C THR A 170 2.40 13.40 14.31
N PRO A 171 1.25 14.07 14.21
CA PRO A 171 1.12 15.46 14.67
C PRO A 171 1.30 15.56 16.17
#